data_ff567a3767a0c6fa3c90d0cc1a2cb683
#
_entry.id   ff567a3767a0c6fa3c90d0cc1a2cb683
#
_cell.length_a   1.000
_cell.length_b   1.000
_cell.length_c   1.000
_cell.angle_alpha   90.00
_cell.angle_beta   90.00
_cell.angle_gamma   90.00
#
_symmetry.space_group_name_H-M   'P 1'
#
loop_
_entity.id
_entity.type
_entity.pdbx_description
1 polymer ?
#
loop_
_entity_poly.entity_id
_entity_poly.type
_entity_poly.pdbx_seq_one_letter_code
_entity_poly.pdbx_strand_id
1 'polypeptide(L)'
;MIDNLFEELVSKGYNFFTGVPDSALKPFQNSILKSKFEHVIATNEGQAIGIAFGAEIAGKKSCVYLQNSGLGNIINPLTSLCMPFKVQPLLIIGHRHTLEQHKVMGETD
;
A
#
# COMPACT_ATOMS: atom_id res chain seq x y z
N MET A 1 -13.87 6.25 9.17
CA MET A 1 -12.48 6.59 8.87
C MET A 1 -11.92 5.69 7.81
N ILE A 2 -11.39 4.53 8.22
CA ILE A 2 -10.81 3.61 7.24
C ILE A 2 -11.85 3.12 6.26
N ASP A 3 -13.08 2.95 6.73
CA ASP A 3 -14.16 2.55 5.84
C ASP A 3 -14.37 3.57 4.72
N ASN A 4 -14.26 4.85 5.08
CA ASN A 4 -14.45 5.90 4.09
C ASN A 4 -13.23 6.07 3.21
N LEU A 5 -12.09 5.58 3.65
CA LEU A 5 -10.86 5.73 2.89
C LEU A 5 -10.96 5.04 1.55
N PHE A 6 -11.44 3.80 1.54
CA PHE A 6 -11.55 3.07 0.28
C PHE A 6 -12.47 3.80 -0.70
N GLU A 7 -13.63 4.22 -0.22
CA GLU A 7 -14.57 4.92 -1.08
C GLU A 7 -13.99 6.22 -1.60
N GLU A 8 -13.24 6.91 -0.77
CA GLU A 8 -12.62 8.16 -1.17
C GLU A 8 -11.58 7.91 -2.26
N LEU A 9 -10.79 6.86 -2.12
CA LEU A 9 -9.79 6.53 -3.14
C LEU A 9 -10.44 6.18 -4.46
N VAL A 10 -11.52 5.40 -4.41
CA VAL A 10 -12.24 5.05 -5.62
C VAL A 10 -12.78 6.31 -6.30
N SER A 11 -13.30 7.24 -5.52
CA SER A 11 -13.84 8.47 -6.09
C SER A 11 -12.73 9.30 -6.75
N LYS A 12 -11.50 9.11 -6.34
CA LYS A 12 -10.35 9.81 -6.92
C LYS A 12 -9.70 9.03 -8.07
N GLY A 13 -10.29 7.92 -8.46
CA GLY A 13 -9.84 7.20 -9.64
C GLY A 13 -8.90 6.04 -9.36
N TYR A 14 -8.60 5.73 -8.11
CA TYR A 14 -7.75 4.58 -7.82
C TYR A 14 -8.51 3.31 -8.15
N ASN A 15 -7.91 2.47 -8.95
CA ASN A 15 -8.60 1.29 -9.47
C ASN A 15 -7.76 0.02 -9.45
N PHE A 16 -6.60 0.05 -8.82
CA PHE A 16 -5.73 -1.12 -8.69
C PHE A 16 -5.13 -1.11 -7.30
N PHE A 17 -5.22 -2.25 -6.61
CA PHE A 17 -4.78 -2.33 -5.22
C PHE A 17 -3.86 -3.53 -5.04
N THR A 18 -2.77 -3.32 -4.34
CA THR A 18 -1.86 -4.40 -4.00
C THR A 18 -1.21 -4.09 -2.66
N GLY A 19 -0.73 -5.12 -2.00
CA GLY A 19 -0.07 -4.90 -0.72
C GLY A 19 0.14 -6.18 0.03
N VAL A 20 0.69 -6.03 1.23
CA VAL A 20 0.90 -7.14 2.15
C VAL A 20 -0.16 -7.02 3.25
N PRO A 21 -0.95 -8.07 3.47
CA PRO A 21 -2.04 -7.98 4.45
C PRO A 21 -1.55 -7.58 5.82
N ASP A 22 -2.33 -6.76 6.49
CA ASP A 22 -1.99 -6.25 7.81
C ASP A 22 -3.26 -6.08 8.60
N SER A 23 -3.24 -6.54 9.86
CA SER A 23 -4.44 -6.51 10.70
C SER A 23 -4.95 -5.10 10.96
N ALA A 24 -4.05 -4.12 10.98
CA ALA A 24 -4.45 -2.74 11.19
C ALA A 24 -5.24 -2.18 10.02
N LEU A 25 -5.09 -2.78 8.85
CA LEU A 25 -5.77 -2.33 7.63
C LEU A 25 -6.88 -3.28 7.21
N LYS A 26 -7.32 -4.16 8.11
CA LYS A 26 -8.29 -5.18 7.74
C LYS A 26 -9.59 -4.62 7.18
N PRO A 27 -10.19 -3.58 7.77
CA PRO A 27 -11.41 -3.02 7.17
C PRO A 27 -11.19 -2.51 5.75
N PHE A 28 -10.05 -1.88 5.51
CA PHE A 28 -9.69 -1.39 4.19
C PHE A 28 -9.54 -2.56 3.21
N GLN A 29 -8.81 -3.58 3.62
CA GLN A 29 -8.62 -4.77 2.79
C GLN A 29 -9.93 -5.47 2.48
N ASN A 30 -10.82 -5.55 3.48
CA ASN A 30 -12.11 -6.17 3.26
C ASN A 30 -12.93 -5.40 2.24
N SER A 31 -12.85 -4.09 2.24
CA SER A 31 -13.56 -3.28 1.25
C SER A 31 -13.05 -3.58 -0.15
N ILE A 32 -11.73 -3.73 -0.31
CA ILE A 32 -11.18 -4.07 -1.61
C ILE A 32 -11.67 -5.43 -2.05
N LEU A 33 -11.66 -6.41 -1.14
CA LEU A 33 -12.08 -7.77 -1.48
C LEU A 33 -13.54 -7.84 -1.92
N LYS A 34 -14.38 -6.98 -1.40
CA LYS A 34 -15.79 -6.95 -1.77
C LYS A 34 -16.05 -6.18 -3.05
N SER A 35 -15.05 -5.50 -3.55
CA SER A 35 -15.20 -4.66 -4.72
C SER A 35 -14.88 -5.47 -5.98
N LYS A 36 -15.08 -4.83 -7.13
CA LYS A 36 -14.74 -5.43 -8.41
C LYS A 36 -13.36 -4.98 -8.89
N PHE A 37 -12.66 -4.19 -8.11
CA PHE A 37 -11.37 -3.67 -8.54
C PHE A 37 -10.29 -4.74 -8.42
N GLU A 38 -9.28 -4.62 -9.26
CA GLU A 38 -8.17 -5.56 -9.22
C GLU A 38 -7.41 -5.44 -7.91
N HIS A 39 -7.09 -6.57 -7.33
CA HIS A 39 -6.43 -6.63 -6.05
C HIS A 39 -5.45 -7.80 -6.06
N VAL A 40 -4.18 -7.52 -5.90
CA VAL A 40 -3.13 -8.53 -5.90
C VAL A 40 -2.46 -8.54 -4.53
N ILE A 41 -2.49 -9.69 -3.87
CA ILE A 41 -1.81 -9.86 -2.59
C ILE A 41 -0.35 -10.15 -2.89
N ALA A 42 0.53 -9.32 -2.37
CA ALA A 42 1.97 -9.48 -2.60
C ALA A 42 2.59 -10.32 -1.49
N THR A 43 3.72 -10.95 -1.80
CA THR A 43 4.41 -11.76 -0.80
C THR A 43 5.31 -10.91 0.10
N ASN A 44 5.71 -9.75 -0.37
CA ASN A 44 6.45 -8.80 0.45
C ASN A 44 6.24 -7.39 -0.11
N GLU A 45 6.70 -6.41 0.64
CA GLU A 45 6.44 -5.02 0.30
C GLU A 45 7.13 -4.59 -0.99
N GLY A 46 8.34 -5.08 -1.21
CA GLY A 46 9.06 -4.76 -2.44
C GLY A 46 8.33 -5.27 -3.66
N GLN A 47 7.79 -6.48 -3.56
CA GLN A 47 6.99 -7.03 -4.65
C GLN A 47 5.74 -6.18 -4.90
N ALA A 48 5.11 -5.69 -3.82
CA ALA A 48 3.93 -4.86 -3.99
C ALA A 48 4.25 -3.60 -4.80
N ILE A 49 5.38 -2.98 -4.52
CA ILE A 49 5.78 -1.80 -5.27
C ILE A 49 6.01 -2.15 -6.74
N GLY A 50 6.67 -3.29 -7.01
CA GLY A 50 6.88 -3.71 -8.39
C GLY A 50 5.57 -3.97 -9.13
N ILE A 51 4.63 -4.60 -8.45
CA ILE A 51 3.31 -4.86 -9.03
C ILE A 51 2.60 -3.54 -9.34
N ALA A 52 2.64 -2.60 -8.39
CA ALA A 52 2.02 -1.29 -8.60
C ALA A 52 2.68 -0.53 -9.74
N PHE A 53 4.00 -0.63 -9.82
CA PHE A 53 4.73 0.01 -10.92
C PHE A 53 4.23 -0.51 -12.26
N GLY A 54 4.10 -1.82 -12.39
CA GLY A 54 3.60 -2.41 -13.63
C GLY A 54 2.17 -1.95 -13.94
N ALA A 55 1.33 -1.88 -12.93
CA ALA A 55 -0.04 -1.42 -13.11
C ALA A 55 -0.07 0.02 -13.59
N GLU A 56 0.78 0.87 -13.03
CA GLU A 56 0.84 2.28 -13.44
C GLU A 56 1.31 2.40 -14.89
N ILE A 57 2.30 1.62 -15.28
CA ILE A 57 2.76 1.62 -16.67
C ILE A 57 1.62 1.19 -17.59
N ALA A 58 0.77 0.29 -17.14
CA ALA A 58 -0.37 -0.18 -17.92
C ALA A 58 -1.56 0.79 -17.89
N GLY A 59 -1.41 1.94 -17.25
CA GLY A 59 -2.46 2.95 -17.24
C GLY A 59 -3.41 2.89 -16.06
N LYS A 60 -3.10 2.06 -15.07
CA LYS A 60 -3.92 1.99 -13.87
C LYS A 60 -3.45 2.99 -12.84
N LYS A 61 -4.33 3.34 -11.93
CA LYS A 61 -3.98 4.22 -10.82
C LYS A 61 -3.93 3.37 -9.56
N SER A 62 -2.73 3.15 -9.05
CA SER A 62 -2.48 2.11 -8.06
C SER A 62 -2.37 2.64 -6.65
N CYS A 63 -2.76 1.79 -5.72
CA CYS A 63 -2.63 2.02 -4.29
C CYS A 63 -1.94 0.81 -3.69
N VAL A 64 -0.89 1.04 -2.91
CA VAL A 64 -0.17 0.00 -2.20
C VAL A 64 -0.41 0.17 -0.72
N TYR A 65 -0.82 -0.91 -0.05
CA TYR A 65 -1.01 -0.87 1.40
C TYR A 65 0.01 -1.78 2.08
N LEU A 66 0.48 -1.35 3.23
CA LEU A 66 1.47 -2.11 3.98
C LEU A 66 1.50 -1.63 5.42
N GLN A 67 2.13 -2.44 6.28
CA GLN A 67 2.36 -2.06 7.65
C GLN A 67 3.62 -1.20 7.73
N ASN A 68 3.67 -0.30 8.70
CA ASN A 68 4.83 0.59 8.79
C ASN A 68 6.14 -0.15 8.99
N SER A 69 6.12 -1.35 9.56
CA SER A 69 7.34 -2.13 9.71
C SER A 69 7.91 -2.59 8.37
N GLY A 70 7.11 -2.55 7.31
CA GLY A 70 7.57 -2.93 5.99
C GLY A 70 8.18 -1.80 5.18
N LEU A 71 8.26 -0.61 5.75
CA LEU A 71 8.76 0.55 5.00
C LEU A 71 10.19 0.36 4.50
N GLY A 72 11.02 -0.34 5.26
CA GLY A 72 12.39 -0.57 4.82
C GLY A 72 12.48 -1.36 3.54
N ASN A 73 11.49 -2.19 3.26
CA ASN A 73 11.50 -3.05 2.08
C ASN A 73 11.09 -2.35 0.80
N ILE A 74 10.60 -1.12 0.88
CA ILE A 74 10.15 -0.43 -0.32
C ILE A 74 11.11 0.65 -0.78
N ILE A 75 12.16 0.93 -0.02
CA ILE A 75 13.07 2.01 -0.37
C ILE A 75 13.76 1.74 -1.69
N ASN A 76 14.32 0.56 -1.85
CA ASN A 76 14.99 0.23 -3.09
C ASN A 76 14.07 0.30 -4.31
N PRO A 77 12.93 -0.39 -4.33
CA PRO A 77 12.07 -0.29 -5.52
C PRO A 77 11.54 1.11 -5.75
N LEU A 78 11.30 1.90 -4.71
CA LEU A 78 10.86 3.27 -4.94
C LEU A 78 11.96 4.10 -5.58
N THR A 79 13.19 3.98 -5.10
CA THR A 79 14.28 4.81 -5.60
C THR A 79 14.87 4.31 -6.90
N SER A 80 14.91 3.01 -7.11
CA SER A 80 15.56 2.46 -8.31
C SER A 80 14.59 2.17 -9.44
N LEU A 81 13.30 2.09 -9.16
CA LEU A 81 12.33 1.76 -10.19
C LEU A 81 11.32 2.89 -10.38
N CYS A 82 10.61 3.26 -9.32
CA CYS A 82 9.53 4.22 -9.45
C CYS A 82 10.03 5.64 -9.73
N MET A 83 11.04 6.08 -9.00
CA MET A 83 11.52 7.44 -9.17
C MET A 83 12.13 7.71 -10.55
N PRO A 84 13.02 6.85 -11.05
CA PRO A 84 13.58 7.09 -12.38
C PRO A 84 12.53 7.17 -13.47
N PHE A 85 11.46 6.40 -13.36
CA PHE A 85 10.42 6.40 -14.36
C PHE A 85 9.27 7.33 -14.01
N LYS A 86 9.40 8.08 -12.91
CA LYS A 86 8.40 9.06 -12.47
C LYS A 86 7.03 8.45 -12.25
N VAL A 87 7.01 7.26 -11.68
CA VAL A 87 5.78 6.56 -11.34
C VAL A 87 5.57 6.71 -9.84
N GLN A 88 4.38 7.11 -9.43
CA GLN A 88 4.09 7.41 -8.04
C GLN A 88 2.85 6.66 -7.56
N PRO A 89 3.01 5.42 -7.11
CA PRO A 89 1.87 4.75 -6.49
C PRO A 89 1.54 5.42 -5.16
N LEU A 90 0.27 5.39 -4.79
CA LEU A 90 -0.14 5.88 -3.49
C LEU A 90 0.16 4.83 -2.44
N LEU A 91 0.69 5.25 -1.31
CA LEU A 91 1.00 4.34 -0.21
C LEU A 91 0.02 4.56 0.93
N ILE A 92 -0.62 3.49 1.37
CA ILE A 92 -1.45 3.49 2.56
C ILE A 92 -0.73 2.65 3.60
N ILE A 93 -0.28 3.29 4.66
CA ILE A 93 0.60 2.65 5.63
C ILE A 93 -0.17 2.45 6.93
N GLY A 94 -0.35 1.19 7.29
CA GLY A 94 -0.99 0.83 8.53
C GLY A 94 -0.04 1.01 9.69
N HIS A 95 -0.50 1.72 10.71
CA HIS A 95 0.31 2.04 11.87
C HIS A 95 -0.09 1.15 13.04
N ARG A 96 0.87 0.37 13.52
CA ARG A 96 0.62 -0.49 14.66
C ARG A 96 0.77 0.29 15.95
N HIS A 97 -0.26 0.21 16.76
CA HIS A 97 -0.32 0.97 18.00
C HIS A 97 -0.02 0.11 19.20
N THR A 98 1.09 -0.55 19.20
CA THR A 98 1.47 -1.28 20.39
C THR A 98 2.63 -0.55 21.03
N LEU A 99 2.70 -0.64 22.33
CA LEU A 99 3.80 -0.02 23.05
C LEU A 99 5.13 -0.58 22.63
N GLU A 100 5.16 -1.89 22.40
CA GLU A 100 6.39 -2.52 21.94
C GLU A 100 6.83 -1.94 20.61
N GLN A 101 5.89 -1.71 19.75
CA GLN A 101 6.18 -1.18 18.43
C GLN A 101 6.85 0.19 18.56
N HIS A 102 6.27 1.03 19.38
CA HIS A 102 6.82 2.35 19.58
C HIS A 102 8.22 2.33 20.16
N LYS A 103 8.42 1.46 21.14
CA LYS A 103 9.71 1.44 21.80
C LYS A 103 10.80 0.90 20.89
N VAL A 104 10.48 -0.10 20.09
CA VAL A 104 11.48 -0.72 19.24
C VAL A 104 11.81 0.15 18.05
N MET A 105 10.79 0.74 17.45
CA MET A 105 10.97 1.50 16.23
C MET A 105 11.24 2.97 16.49
N GLY A 106 11.33 3.34 17.74
CA GLY A 106 11.45 4.73 18.07
C GLY A 106 10.19 5.43 17.62
N GLU A 107 10.27 6.64 17.38
CA GLU A 107 9.10 7.42 17.04
C GLU A 107 8.93 7.50 15.54
N THR A 108 8.85 6.34 14.92
CA THR A 108 8.76 6.30 13.47
C THR A 108 7.44 6.79 12.92
N ASP A 109 6.48 6.94 13.77
CA ASP A 109 5.16 7.42 13.34
C ASP A 109 5.05 8.95 13.36
#